data_082574ea07cd0390bfd670582ccf2b2f
#
_entry.id   082574ea07cd0390bfd670582ccf2b2f
#
_cell.length_a   1.000
_cell.length_b   1.000
_cell.length_c   1.000
_cell.angle_alpha   90.00
_cell.angle_beta   90.00
_cell.angle_gamma   90.00
#
_symmetry.space_group_name_H-M   'P 1'
#
loop_
_entity.id
_entity.type
_entity.pdbx_description
1 polymer ?
#
loop_
_entity_poly.entity_id
_entity_poly.type
_entity_poly.pdbx_seq_one_letter_code
_entity_poly.pdbx_strand_id
1 'polypeptide(L)'
;MVLYVIIIFVAILIGMAISVYAFGTGGKRKKIFQDIYFSIEDVDGIGVLYTKTGEYSAILKIENPVQKFSANIDSYYEFTHLLTALAQTLGEGYAIHKQDVFVRKQFKDDTSDNHEFLSESYFRYFTGRTYTDSQTYLIITQENKKSRIFSFDSKKWRDFLVKTHKVKDQLKDSGVESTYLDSEAAREYVDRYFSMNFSDKIVSMTNFKVDDETISMGDRRCKVYSLVDVDCINTPSIVRPYTNIEVNYISMPVDLVSAVDSIPTADVVVYNQMFFLPNQKRELALLDKKKNRHASMPNPSNLIAVEDIKKVQDVIARDNKQLVYTHFNLIVGVPKDADIQKCTNHLENAFGRLGIHISKRAYNQLELFVNSFPGNCYGMNRDYDRFLTLSDTTACLMYKEHIQHSEDTPLKIYYTDRHPKLICK
;
A
#
# COMPACT_ATOMS: atom_id res chain seq x y z
N MET A 1 42.89 -42.87 -33.16
CA MET A 1 41.48 -42.97 -32.71
C MET A 1 41.33 -42.74 -31.21
N VAL A 2 42.03 -43.47 -30.33
CA VAL A 2 41.92 -43.32 -28.86
C VAL A 2 42.20 -41.89 -28.37
N LEU A 3 43.24 -41.21 -28.92
CA LEU A 3 43.57 -39.83 -28.53
C LEU A 3 42.47 -38.82 -28.80
N TYR A 4 41.76 -38.95 -29.94
CA TYR A 4 40.62 -38.07 -30.28
C TYR A 4 39.42 -38.28 -29.37
N VAL A 5 39.16 -39.52 -28.94
CA VAL A 5 38.08 -39.84 -27.98
C VAL A 5 38.37 -39.20 -26.61
N ILE A 6 39.65 -39.27 -26.18
CA ILE A 6 40.05 -38.63 -24.91
C ILE A 6 39.90 -37.11 -24.97
N ILE A 7 40.31 -36.48 -26.09
CA ILE A 7 40.19 -35.01 -26.26
C ILE A 7 38.70 -34.58 -26.25
N ILE A 8 37.81 -35.33 -26.92
CA ILE A 8 36.38 -35.05 -26.91
C ILE A 8 35.80 -35.21 -25.49
N PHE A 9 36.16 -36.23 -24.76
CA PHE A 9 35.70 -36.46 -23.41
C PHE A 9 36.18 -35.38 -22.44
N VAL A 10 37.41 -34.92 -22.54
CA VAL A 10 37.95 -33.80 -21.77
C VAL A 10 37.23 -32.50 -22.12
N ALA A 11 36.94 -32.25 -23.39
CA ALA A 11 36.20 -31.07 -23.82
C ALA A 11 34.77 -31.07 -23.26
N ILE A 12 34.08 -32.21 -23.23
CA ILE A 12 32.74 -32.37 -22.62
C ILE A 12 32.81 -32.12 -21.12
N LEU A 13 33.81 -32.66 -20.41
CA LEU A 13 33.98 -32.43 -18.97
C LEU A 13 34.23 -30.94 -18.66
N ILE A 14 35.08 -30.29 -19.44
CA ILE A 14 35.32 -28.83 -19.31
C ILE A 14 34.04 -28.04 -19.60
N GLY A 15 33.29 -28.39 -20.66
CA GLY A 15 32.02 -27.79 -20.98
C GLY A 15 30.98 -27.95 -19.85
N MET A 16 30.88 -29.15 -19.25
CA MET A 16 30.03 -29.38 -18.07
C MET A 16 30.51 -28.59 -16.85
N ALA A 17 31.81 -28.54 -16.57
CA ALA A 17 32.35 -27.75 -15.47
C ALA A 17 32.07 -26.24 -15.64
N ILE A 18 32.23 -25.71 -16.86
CA ILE A 18 31.89 -24.32 -17.20
C ILE A 18 30.38 -24.07 -17.08
N SER A 19 29.57 -25.02 -17.55
CA SER A 19 28.11 -24.95 -17.40
C SER A 19 27.68 -24.95 -15.94
N VAL A 20 28.22 -25.86 -15.10
CA VAL A 20 27.95 -25.90 -13.66
C VAL A 20 28.46 -24.64 -12.96
N TYR A 21 29.58 -24.07 -13.39
CA TYR A 21 30.11 -22.83 -12.85
C TYR A 21 29.30 -21.59 -13.32
N ALA A 22 28.91 -21.54 -14.58
CA ALA A 22 28.15 -20.41 -15.19
C ALA A 22 26.64 -20.44 -14.83
N PHE A 23 26.06 -21.65 -14.74
CA PHE A 23 24.67 -21.89 -14.38
C PHE A 23 24.52 -22.55 -13.00
N GLY A 24 25.66 -22.70 -12.32
CA GLY A 24 25.72 -23.36 -11.02
C GLY A 24 24.74 -22.73 -10.04
N THR A 25 24.10 -23.60 -9.35
CA THR A 25 23.07 -23.49 -8.33
C THR A 25 23.35 -22.62 -7.11
N GLY A 26 24.41 -21.85 -7.12
CA GLY A 26 24.55 -20.70 -6.26
C GLY A 26 23.57 -19.62 -6.72
N GLY A 27 22.30 -19.76 -6.38
CA GLY A 27 21.33 -18.70 -6.60
C GLY A 27 21.96 -17.40 -6.11
N LYS A 28 22.27 -16.48 -7.04
CA LYS A 28 22.78 -15.16 -6.68
C LYS A 28 21.80 -14.61 -5.66
N ARG A 29 22.23 -14.45 -4.42
CA ARG A 29 21.41 -13.85 -3.37
C ARG A 29 20.99 -12.49 -3.89
N LYS A 30 19.73 -12.33 -4.28
CA LYS A 30 19.19 -11.05 -4.70
C LYS A 30 19.20 -10.15 -3.48
N LYS A 31 19.91 -9.07 -3.56
CA LYS A 31 19.89 -8.00 -2.57
C LYS A 31 18.75 -7.07 -2.95
N ILE A 32 17.51 -7.44 -2.61
CA ILE A 32 16.30 -6.80 -3.10
C ILE A 32 16.36 -5.28 -2.98
N PHE A 33 16.76 -4.76 -1.82
CA PHE A 33 16.89 -3.32 -1.64
C PHE A 33 17.93 -2.70 -2.60
N GLN A 34 19.11 -3.29 -2.70
CA GLN A 34 20.20 -2.81 -3.56
C GLN A 34 19.89 -2.98 -5.06
N ASP A 35 18.96 -3.87 -5.41
CA ASP A 35 18.50 -4.03 -6.79
C ASP A 35 17.53 -2.92 -7.19
N ILE A 36 16.79 -2.33 -6.25
CA ILE A 36 15.76 -1.30 -6.49
C ILE A 36 16.33 0.10 -6.29
N TYR A 37 17.00 0.35 -5.15
CA TYR A 37 17.42 1.68 -4.75
C TYR A 37 18.88 1.93 -5.02
N PHE A 38 19.15 3.17 -5.45
CA PHE A 38 20.51 3.69 -5.57
C PHE A 38 20.99 4.27 -4.23
N SER A 39 20.18 5.16 -3.63
CA SER A 39 20.50 5.79 -2.34
C SER A 39 19.23 6.29 -1.63
N ILE A 40 19.38 6.61 -0.36
CA ILE A 40 18.47 7.44 0.42
C ILE A 40 19.30 8.62 0.91
N GLU A 41 18.91 9.83 0.54
CA GLU A 41 19.64 11.05 0.87
C GLU A 41 18.74 12.00 1.63
N ASP A 42 19.31 12.74 2.57
CA ASP A 42 18.60 13.82 3.25
C ASP A 42 18.70 15.10 2.42
N VAL A 43 17.55 15.72 2.12
CA VAL A 43 17.48 17.00 1.43
C VAL A 43 16.50 17.88 2.20
N ASP A 44 17.01 18.86 2.89
CA ASP A 44 16.23 19.82 3.70
C ASP A 44 15.30 19.12 4.73
N GLY A 45 15.77 18.02 5.34
CA GLY A 45 15.02 17.21 6.31
C GLY A 45 14.00 16.26 5.66
N ILE A 46 14.10 16.03 4.35
CA ILE A 46 13.32 15.06 3.62
C ILE A 46 14.23 13.89 3.21
N GLY A 47 13.93 12.70 3.68
CA GLY A 47 14.58 11.47 3.23
C GLY A 47 14.09 11.08 1.84
N VAL A 48 14.85 11.45 0.81
CA VAL A 48 14.49 11.14 -0.58
C VAL A 48 15.08 9.80 -1.00
N LEU A 49 14.21 8.93 -1.49
CA LEU A 49 14.59 7.64 -2.04
C LEU A 49 14.81 7.78 -3.55
N TYR A 50 15.97 7.33 -4.00
CA TYR A 50 16.34 7.28 -5.42
C TYR A 50 16.31 5.84 -5.89
N THR A 51 15.47 5.54 -6.90
CA THR A 51 15.48 4.22 -7.52
C THR A 51 16.55 4.13 -8.62
N LYS A 52 16.99 2.91 -8.96
CA LYS A 52 17.92 2.69 -10.09
C LYS A 52 17.32 3.01 -11.44
N THR A 53 16.01 3.08 -11.52
CA THR A 53 15.26 3.49 -12.71
C THR A 53 15.08 5.01 -12.78
N GLY A 54 15.47 5.73 -11.71
CA GLY A 54 15.56 7.19 -11.67
C GLY A 54 14.32 7.88 -11.13
N GLU A 55 13.38 7.15 -10.48
CA GLU A 55 12.28 7.74 -9.76
C GLU A 55 12.78 8.39 -8.45
N TYR A 56 12.15 9.50 -8.08
CA TYR A 56 12.32 10.18 -6.80
C TYR A 56 11.11 9.92 -5.93
N SER A 57 11.33 9.62 -4.66
CA SER A 57 10.23 9.38 -3.73
C SER A 57 10.49 10.02 -2.38
N ALA A 58 9.46 10.61 -1.80
CA ALA A 58 9.45 11.13 -0.44
C ALA A 58 8.32 10.47 0.35
N ILE A 59 8.57 10.17 1.62
CA ILE A 59 7.63 9.55 2.53
C ILE A 59 7.20 10.57 3.57
N LEU A 60 5.89 10.77 3.72
CA LEU A 60 5.28 11.53 4.82
C LEU A 60 4.57 10.53 5.74
N LYS A 61 4.83 10.64 7.03
CA LYS A 61 3.97 10.02 8.04
C LYS A 61 2.80 10.96 8.25
N ILE A 62 1.57 10.44 8.14
CA ILE A 62 0.34 11.21 8.31
C ILE A 62 -0.55 10.55 9.34
N GLU A 63 -1.52 11.30 9.87
CA GLU A 63 -2.62 10.76 10.64
C GLU A 63 -3.89 10.82 9.81
N ASN A 64 -4.62 9.70 9.70
CA ASN A 64 -5.91 9.68 9.02
C ASN A 64 -6.91 10.56 9.81
N PRO A 65 -7.66 11.46 9.14
CA PRO A 65 -8.46 12.45 9.86
C PRO A 65 -9.79 11.91 10.39
N VAL A 66 -10.25 10.75 9.90
CA VAL A 66 -11.58 10.24 10.26
C VAL A 66 -11.47 9.39 11.53
N GLN A 67 -12.10 9.85 12.61
CA GLN A 67 -12.16 9.06 13.83
C GLN A 67 -13.13 7.89 13.67
N LYS A 68 -12.63 6.67 13.86
CA LYS A 68 -13.44 5.46 13.77
C LYS A 68 -14.58 5.49 14.80
N PHE A 69 -15.80 5.14 14.36
CA PHE A 69 -17.03 5.17 15.15
C PHE A 69 -17.49 6.57 15.61
N SER A 70 -17.04 7.64 14.98
CA SER A 70 -17.45 9.01 15.33
C SER A 70 -18.87 9.37 14.89
N ALA A 71 -19.51 8.54 14.07
CA ALA A 71 -20.79 8.83 13.39
C ALA A 71 -20.76 10.04 12.43
N ASN A 72 -19.60 10.64 12.18
CA ASN A 72 -19.45 11.78 11.28
C ASN A 72 -19.22 11.28 9.84
N ILE A 73 -20.26 11.34 9.02
CA ILE A 73 -20.23 10.93 7.61
C ILE A 73 -19.45 11.94 6.76
N ASP A 74 -19.55 13.23 7.06
CA ASP A 74 -18.94 14.28 6.24
C ASP A 74 -17.42 14.17 6.21
N SER A 75 -16.79 13.76 7.30
CA SER A 75 -15.33 13.58 7.37
C SER A 75 -14.81 12.54 6.35
N TYR A 76 -15.60 11.50 6.01
CA TYR A 76 -15.22 10.54 4.96
C TYR A 76 -15.19 11.19 3.58
N TYR A 77 -16.17 12.06 3.29
CA TYR A 77 -16.22 12.78 2.02
C TYR A 77 -15.13 13.83 1.93
N GLU A 78 -14.89 14.61 2.99
CA GLU A 78 -13.85 15.64 3.06
C GLU A 78 -12.47 15.04 2.78
N PHE A 79 -12.13 13.92 3.43
CA PHE A 79 -10.85 13.28 3.17
C PHE A 79 -10.76 12.67 1.77
N THR A 80 -11.85 12.13 1.24
CA THR A 80 -11.91 11.66 -0.15
C THR A 80 -11.67 12.81 -1.14
N HIS A 81 -12.25 13.98 -0.89
CA HIS A 81 -12.02 15.18 -1.69
C HIS A 81 -10.56 15.66 -1.58
N LEU A 82 -9.98 15.65 -0.38
CA LEU A 82 -8.57 15.99 -0.18
C LEU A 82 -7.66 15.09 -1.00
N LEU A 83 -7.83 13.76 -0.93
CA LEU A 83 -7.01 12.81 -1.72
C LEU A 83 -7.11 13.06 -3.22
N THR A 84 -8.31 13.43 -3.70
CA THR A 84 -8.53 13.79 -5.11
C THR A 84 -7.84 15.12 -5.46
N ALA A 85 -7.87 16.10 -4.57
CA ALA A 85 -7.20 17.39 -4.74
C ALA A 85 -5.66 17.25 -4.75
N LEU A 86 -5.11 16.35 -3.92
CA LEU A 86 -3.67 16.04 -3.95
C LEU A 86 -3.26 15.46 -5.31
N ALA A 87 -4.08 14.59 -5.90
CA ALA A 87 -3.83 14.07 -7.23
C ALA A 87 -3.84 15.16 -8.30
N GLN A 88 -4.75 16.14 -8.22
CA GLN A 88 -4.78 17.29 -9.12
C GLN A 88 -3.54 18.19 -8.97
N THR A 89 -3.08 18.42 -7.74
CA THR A 89 -1.89 19.24 -7.44
C THR A 89 -0.63 18.60 -8.01
N LEU A 90 -0.46 17.30 -7.88
CA LEU A 90 0.70 16.59 -8.39
C LEU A 90 0.69 16.51 -9.92
N GLY A 91 -0.45 16.16 -10.51
CA GLY A 91 -0.63 16.06 -11.96
C GLY A 91 0.16 14.91 -12.60
N GLU A 92 0.29 15.00 -13.93
CA GLU A 92 0.90 13.95 -14.76
C GLU A 92 2.31 13.56 -14.33
N GLY A 93 2.61 12.25 -14.37
CA GLY A 93 3.94 11.71 -14.11
C GLY A 93 4.25 11.55 -12.62
N TYR A 94 3.23 11.61 -11.78
CA TYR A 94 3.34 11.33 -10.35
C TYR A 94 2.50 10.12 -9.96
N ALA A 95 2.90 9.48 -8.88
CA ALA A 95 2.08 8.51 -8.16
C ALA A 95 1.94 8.90 -6.70
N ILE A 96 0.74 8.74 -6.17
CA ILE A 96 0.46 8.77 -4.73
C ILE A 96 0.32 7.33 -4.28
N HIS A 97 1.09 6.95 -3.29
CA HIS A 97 1.01 5.64 -2.67
C HIS A 97 0.75 5.84 -1.18
N LYS A 98 -0.45 5.52 -0.74
CA LYS A 98 -0.81 5.54 0.68
C LYS A 98 -0.67 4.13 1.24
N GLN A 99 -0.03 4.01 2.40
CA GLN A 99 0.12 2.76 3.13
C GLN A 99 -0.45 2.92 4.54
N ASP A 100 -1.43 2.10 4.87
CA ASP A 100 -1.90 1.95 6.24
C ASP A 100 -1.34 0.65 6.80
N VAL A 101 -0.55 0.78 7.87
CA VAL A 101 0.12 -0.33 8.55
C VAL A 101 -0.59 -0.58 9.87
N PHE A 102 -1.19 -1.75 10.00
CA PHE A 102 -1.85 -2.19 11.22
C PHE A 102 -0.98 -3.22 11.91
N VAL A 103 -0.67 -2.98 13.18
CA VAL A 103 0.25 -3.81 13.97
C VAL A 103 -0.46 -4.30 15.21
N ARG A 104 -0.45 -5.60 15.43
CA ARG A 104 -0.94 -6.18 16.68
C ARG A 104 0.12 -6.03 17.77
N LYS A 105 -0.23 -5.28 18.79
CA LYS A 105 0.61 -5.05 19.98
C LYS A 105 -0.03 -5.64 21.22
N GLN A 106 0.77 -5.89 22.25
CA GLN A 106 0.30 -6.22 23.58
C GLN A 106 0.45 -5.00 24.48
N PHE A 107 -0.59 -4.70 25.24
CA PHE A 107 -0.52 -3.65 26.23
C PHE A 107 0.47 -4.05 27.34
N LYS A 108 1.44 -3.19 27.60
CA LYS A 108 2.40 -3.30 28.69
C LYS A 108 2.26 -2.06 29.55
N ASP A 109 2.29 -2.26 30.83
CA ASP A 109 2.37 -1.16 31.77
C ASP A 109 3.83 -0.70 31.86
N ASP A 110 4.17 0.39 31.20
CA ASP A 110 5.50 1.00 31.22
C ASP A 110 5.61 2.12 32.26
N THR A 111 4.54 2.37 33.03
CA THR A 111 4.55 3.41 34.04
C THR A 111 5.19 2.91 35.35
N SER A 112 6.20 3.66 35.81
CA SER A 112 6.91 3.35 37.06
C SER A 112 5.97 3.32 38.28
N ASP A 113 6.22 2.46 39.16
CA ASP A 113 5.72 2.03 40.49
C ASP A 113 4.78 2.94 41.34
N ASN A 114 4.26 4.05 40.85
CA ASN A 114 3.38 4.96 41.58
C ASN A 114 1.99 5.08 40.93
N HIS A 115 1.27 3.98 40.91
CA HIS A 115 -0.13 4.03 40.52
C HIS A 115 -1.02 4.33 41.74
N GLU A 116 -1.98 5.23 41.55
CA GLU A 116 -3.12 5.30 42.46
C GLU A 116 -3.93 3.99 42.40
N PHE A 117 -4.59 3.63 43.49
CA PHE A 117 -5.29 2.35 43.66
C PHE A 117 -6.21 1.95 42.48
N LEU A 118 -6.93 2.91 41.89
CA LEU A 118 -7.80 2.66 40.74
C LEU A 118 -6.98 2.42 39.45
N SER A 119 -5.93 3.19 39.27
CA SER A 119 -5.02 3.06 38.11
C SER A 119 -4.34 1.70 38.10
N GLU A 120 -3.84 1.23 39.23
CA GLU A 120 -3.23 -0.10 39.35
C GLU A 120 -4.18 -1.22 38.90
N SER A 121 -5.45 -1.16 39.33
CA SER A 121 -6.45 -2.15 38.96
C SER A 121 -6.72 -2.14 37.45
N TYR A 122 -6.77 -0.97 36.79
CA TYR A 122 -6.91 -0.83 35.34
C TYR A 122 -5.71 -1.39 34.60
N PHE A 123 -4.51 -0.98 34.95
CA PHE A 123 -3.29 -1.45 34.27
C PHE A 123 -3.14 -2.96 34.40
N ARG A 124 -3.38 -3.52 35.58
CA ARG A 124 -3.37 -4.98 35.79
C ARG A 124 -4.41 -5.71 34.91
N TYR A 125 -5.59 -5.13 34.72
CA TYR A 125 -6.63 -5.71 33.87
C TYR A 125 -6.28 -5.70 32.38
N PHE A 126 -5.58 -4.66 31.91
CA PHE A 126 -5.24 -4.51 30.49
C PHE A 126 -3.87 -5.11 30.12
N THR A 127 -2.95 -5.28 31.06
CA THR A 127 -1.63 -5.87 30.78
C THR A 127 -1.76 -7.24 30.12
N GLY A 128 -1.04 -7.42 29.02
CA GLY A 128 -1.04 -8.64 28.21
C GLY A 128 -2.18 -8.76 27.22
N ARG A 129 -3.16 -7.85 27.22
CA ARG A 129 -4.20 -7.83 26.18
C ARG A 129 -3.65 -7.30 24.87
N THR A 130 -4.12 -7.87 23.77
CA THR A 130 -3.74 -7.44 22.45
C THR A 130 -4.64 -6.32 21.93
N TYR A 131 -4.04 -5.36 21.25
CA TYR A 131 -4.73 -4.29 20.54
C TYR A 131 -4.09 -4.09 19.17
N THR A 132 -4.81 -3.41 18.26
CA THR A 132 -4.27 -3.00 16.97
C THR A 132 -3.82 -1.56 17.04
N ASP A 133 -2.58 -1.29 16.66
CA ASP A 133 -2.03 0.03 16.45
C ASP A 133 -1.97 0.32 14.95
N SER A 134 -2.12 1.58 14.53
CA SER A 134 -2.12 1.97 13.13
C SER A 134 -1.11 3.08 12.86
N GLN A 135 -0.42 2.97 11.74
CA GLN A 135 0.51 3.98 11.24
C GLN A 135 0.20 4.21 9.76
N THR A 136 0.12 5.46 9.34
CA THR A 136 -0.19 5.80 7.96
C THR A 136 0.96 6.56 7.32
N TYR A 137 1.31 6.15 6.11
CA TYR A 137 2.36 6.75 5.30
C TYR A 137 1.79 7.17 3.95
N LEU A 138 2.13 8.39 3.52
CA LEU A 138 1.81 8.92 2.19
C LEU A 138 3.12 9.07 1.43
N ILE A 139 3.27 8.32 0.36
CA ILE A 139 4.46 8.30 -0.47
C ILE A 139 4.15 9.03 -1.78
N ILE A 140 4.96 10.02 -2.11
CA ILE A 140 4.88 10.76 -3.36
C ILE A 140 6.03 10.29 -4.23
N THR A 141 5.74 9.74 -5.40
CA THR A 141 6.76 9.25 -6.34
C THR A 141 6.63 9.98 -7.67
N GLN A 142 7.74 10.54 -8.16
CA GLN A 142 7.81 11.09 -9.51
C GLN A 142 8.33 10.03 -10.49
N GLU A 143 7.55 9.78 -11.54
CA GLU A 143 7.93 8.85 -12.61
C GLU A 143 9.14 9.36 -13.39
N ASN A 144 10.07 8.48 -13.67
CA ASN A 144 11.10 8.74 -14.65
C ASN A 144 10.88 7.85 -15.89
N LYS A 145 11.03 8.45 -17.08
CA LYS A 145 11.01 7.66 -18.31
C LYS A 145 12.26 6.80 -18.34
N LYS A 146 12.08 5.48 -18.39
CA LYS A 146 13.17 4.52 -18.49
C LYS A 146 14.11 4.90 -19.62
N SER A 147 15.29 5.37 -19.28
CA SER A 147 16.39 5.63 -20.22
C SER A 147 17.50 4.63 -19.96
N ARG A 148 18.23 4.23 -21.02
CA ARG A 148 19.42 3.37 -20.88
C ARG A 148 20.54 4.05 -20.09
N ILE A 149 20.54 5.36 -20.03
CA ILE A 149 21.54 6.18 -19.35
C ILE A 149 20.78 7.07 -18.38
N PHE A 150 21.06 6.93 -17.08
CA PHE A 150 20.55 7.83 -16.08
C PHE A 150 21.18 9.21 -16.29
N SER A 151 20.35 10.23 -16.49
CA SER A 151 20.78 11.62 -16.47
C SER A 151 19.97 12.36 -15.39
N PHE A 152 20.66 13.04 -14.49
CA PHE A 152 20.03 13.89 -13.50
C PHE A 152 19.38 15.10 -14.20
N ASP A 153 18.08 15.29 -13.99
CA ASP A 153 17.33 16.45 -14.50
C ASP A 153 17.00 17.39 -13.34
N SER A 154 17.76 18.48 -13.24
CA SER A 154 17.61 19.47 -12.19
C SER A 154 16.26 20.19 -12.19
N LYS A 155 15.56 20.23 -13.34
CA LYS A 155 14.23 20.83 -13.44
C LYS A 155 13.17 19.91 -12.85
N LYS A 156 13.21 18.61 -13.17
CA LYS A 156 12.33 17.60 -12.59
C LYS A 156 12.56 17.50 -11.08
N TRP A 157 13.81 17.54 -10.65
CA TRP A 157 14.16 17.52 -9.25
C TRP A 157 13.52 18.68 -8.47
N ARG A 158 13.65 19.91 -8.97
CA ARG A 158 13.01 21.08 -8.36
C ARG A 158 11.49 20.99 -8.37
N ASP A 159 10.89 20.52 -9.46
CA ASP A 159 9.44 20.31 -9.56
C ASP A 159 8.97 19.30 -8.51
N PHE A 160 9.71 18.21 -8.32
CA PHE A 160 9.43 17.21 -7.30
C PHE A 160 9.39 17.80 -5.89
N LEU A 161 10.44 18.55 -5.50
CA LEU A 161 10.50 19.19 -4.18
C LEU A 161 9.35 20.18 -3.98
N VAL A 162 9.11 21.07 -4.95
CA VAL A 162 8.02 22.06 -4.89
C VAL A 162 6.66 21.38 -4.73
N LYS A 163 6.39 20.33 -5.48
CA LYS A 163 5.11 19.61 -5.41
C LYS A 163 4.96 18.85 -4.10
N THR A 164 6.03 18.24 -3.61
CA THR A 164 6.02 17.55 -2.32
C THR A 164 5.71 18.53 -1.18
N HIS A 165 6.29 19.71 -1.19
CA HIS A 165 5.95 20.77 -0.21
C HIS A 165 4.49 21.22 -0.33
N LYS A 166 3.99 21.44 -1.55
CA LYS A 166 2.58 21.80 -1.76
C LYS A 166 1.61 20.74 -1.22
N VAL A 167 1.94 19.47 -1.36
CA VAL A 167 1.14 18.39 -0.77
C VAL A 167 1.12 18.49 0.75
N LYS A 168 2.25 18.73 1.39
CA LYS A 168 2.32 18.91 2.84
C LYS A 168 1.50 20.12 3.32
N ASP A 169 1.57 21.23 2.61
CA ASP A 169 0.80 22.45 2.92
C ASP A 169 -0.72 22.16 2.78
N GLN A 170 -1.13 21.49 1.72
CA GLN A 170 -2.54 21.09 1.52
C GLN A 170 -3.05 20.16 2.62
N LEU A 171 -2.25 19.18 3.07
CA LEU A 171 -2.59 18.32 4.19
C LEU A 171 -2.80 19.15 5.46
N LYS A 172 -1.88 20.06 5.76
CA LYS A 172 -1.95 20.96 6.92
C LYS A 172 -3.19 21.86 6.87
N ASP A 173 -3.48 22.47 5.71
CA ASP A 173 -4.64 23.34 5.53
C ASP A 173 -5.97 22.58 5.70
N SER A 174 -5.97 21.29 5.45
CA SER A 174 -7.10 20.38 5.67
C SER A 174 -7.11 19.74 7.07
N GLY A 175 -6.25 20.18 7.98
CA GLY A 175 -6.19 19.68 9.35
C GLY A 175 -5.56 18.27 9.49
N VAL A 176 -4.86 17.79 8.46
CA VAL A 176 -4.17 16.50 8.51
C VAL A 176 -2.71 16.72 8.94
N GLU A 177 -2.36 16.20 10.12
CA GLU A 177 -0.98 16.25 10.58
C GLU A 177 -0.07 15.41 9.69
N SER A 178 1.07 15.98 9.31
CA SER A 178 2.02 15.31 8.43
C SER A 178 3.47 15.68 8.74
N THR A 179 4.34 14.68 8.75
CA THR A 179 5.77 14.84 9.01
C THR A 179 6.57 14.08 7.97
N TYR A 180 7.59 14.69 7.36
CA TYR A 180 8.51 13.96 6.49
C TYR A 180 9.31 12.94 7.30
N LEU A 181 9.57 11.79 6.72
CA LEU A 181 10.64 10.93 7.19
C LEU A 181 11.96 11.53 6.67
N ASP A 182 12.90 11.74 7.59
CA ASP A 182 14.29 12.03 7.22
C ASP A 182 14.99 10.78 6.70
N SER A 183 16.27 10.87 6.37
CA SER A 183 17.01 9.75 5.81
C SER A 183 17.18 8.56 6.77
N GLU A 184 17.23 8.82 8.07
CA GLU A 184 17.36 7.78 9.10
C GLU A 184 16.02 7.06 9.31
N ALA A 185 14.95 7.80 9.52
CA ALA A 185 13.60 7.25 9.63
C ALA A 185 13.16 6.49 8.36
N ALA A 186 13.56 6.98 7.18
CA ALA A 186 13.29 6.28 5.93
C ALA A 186 14.03 4.93 5.84
N ARG A 187 15.28 4.85 6.31
CA ARG A 187 16.05 3.58 6.39
C ARG A 187 15.44 2.63 7.41
N GLU A 188 15.04 3.13 8.57
CA GLU A 188 14.33 2.35 9.56
C GLU A 188 13.02 1.77 8.99
N TYR A 189 12.27 2.59 8.24
CA TYR A 189 11.06 2.12 7.57
C TYR A 189 11.35 0.99 6.56
N VAL A 190 12.46 1.08 5.81
CA VAL A 190 12.92 0.01 4.91
C VAL A 190 13.13 -1.30 5.67
N ASP A 191 13.83 -1.26 6.80
CA ASP A 191 14.10 -2.45 7.61
C ASP A 191 12.82 -3.04 8.18
N ARG A 192 11.88 -2.20 8.65
CA ARG A 192 10.57 -2.61 9.16
C ARG A 192 9.73 -3.28 8.07
N TYR A 193 9.68 -2.70 6.88
CA TYR A 193 8.91 -3.25 5.77
C TYR A 193 9.46 -4.60 5.30
N PHE A 194 10.76 -4.69 5.03
CA PHE A 194 11.36 -5.93 4.53
C PHE A 194 11.50 -7.04 5.58
N SER A 195 11.38 -6.72 6.85
CA SER A 195 11.24 -7.72 7.92
C SER A 195 9.78 -8.01 8.28
N MET A 196 8.83 -7.24 7.73
CA MET A 196 7.43 -7.20 8.16
C MET A 196 7.31 -7.09 9.69
N ASN A 197 8.18 -6.29 10.29
CA ASN A 197 8.23 -6.09 11.73
C ASN A 197 8.15 -4.60 12.08
N PHE A 198 6.95 -4.15 12.38
CA PHE A 198 6.65 -2.78 12.80
C PHE A 198 6.48 -2.66 14.33
N SER A 199 6.99 -3.64 15.09
CA SER A 199 7.04 -3.57 16.55
C SER A 199 8.12 -2.57 17.02
N ASP A 200 8.16 -2.32 18.32
CA ASP A 200 9.10 -1.36 18.92
C ASP A 200 10.58 -1.77 18.79
N LYS A 201 10.84 -3.06 18.52
CA LYS A 201 12.19 -3.57 18.23
C LYS A 201 12.45 -3.57 16.73
N ILE A 202 13.47 -2.82 16.31
CA ILE A 202 13.94 -2.84 14.92
C ILE A 202 14.64 -4.18 14.68
N VAL A 203 14.22 -4.87 13.63
CA VAL A 203 14.87 -6.11 13.16
C VAL A 203 15.40 -5.84 11.77
N SER A 204 16.68 -6.10 11.57
CA SER A 204 17.29 -5.96 10.24
C SER A 204 16.65 -6.90 9.22
N MET A 205 16.73 -6.51 7.95
CA MET A 205 16.23 -7.31 6.83
C MET A 205 16.65 -8.76 6.89
N THR A 206 15.69 -9.67 6.72
CA THR A 206 15.92 -11.12 6.71
C THR A 206 15.93 -11.67 5.29
N ASN A 207 16.42 -12.91 5.12
CA ASN A 207 16.32 -13.61 3.85
C ASN A 207 14.88 -14.04 3.57
N PHE A 208 14.46 -13.91 2.30
CA PHE A 208 13.15 -14.38 1.84
C PHE A 208 13.26 -15.84 1.36
N LYS A 209 12.23 -16.62 1.72
CA LYS A 209 11.92 -17.87 1.05
C LYS A 209 10.53 -17.72 0.43
N VAL A 210 10.45 -17.85 -0.87
CA VAL A 210 9.21 -17.70 -1.63
C VAL A 210 8.69 -19.08 -1.96
N ASP A 211 7.47 -19.35 -1.54
CA ASP A 211 6.66 -20.48 -1.96
C ASP A 211 5.60 -19.99 -2.97
N ASP A 212 4.83 -20.87 -3.58
CA ASP A 212 3.86 -20.51 -4.63
C ASP A 212 2.83 -19.47 -4.17
N GLU A 213 2.42 -19.51 -2.91
CA GLU A 213 1.36 -18.65 -2.37
C GLU A 213 1.81 -17.72 -1.24
N THR A 214 3.01 -17.89 -0.70
CA THR A 214 3.47 -17.17 0.49
C THR A 214 4.95 -16.79 0.41
N ILE A 215 5.31 -15.77 1.18
CA ILE A 215 6.70 -15.34 1.38
C ILE A 215 7.03 -15.56 2.84
N SER A 216 8.04 -16.39 3.11
CA SER A 216 8.57 -16.59 4.46
C SER A 216 9.77 -15.66 4.69
N MET A 217 9.76 -14.92 5.78
CA MET A 217 10.84 -14.02 6.19
C MET A 217 11.04 -14.10 7.70
N GLY A 218 12.19 -14.60 8.10
CA GLY A 218 12.50 -14.82 9.53
C GLY A 218 11.51 -15.77 10.20
N ASP A 219 10.85 -15.27 11.22
CA ASP A 219 9.82 -15.95 12.01
C ASP A 219 8.37 -15.71 11.51
N ARG A 220 8.24 -15.01 10.38
CA ARG A 220 6.95 -14.64 9.80
C ARG A 220 6.71 -15.25 8.43
N ARG A 221 5.44 -15.39 8.11
CA ARG A 221 4.95 -15.78 6.79
C ARG A 221 3.95 -14.74 6.31
N CYS A 222 4.15 -14.25 5.09
CA CYS A 222 3.34 -13.20 4.49
C CYS A 222 2.62 -13.70 3.25
N LYS A 223 1.42 -13.17 3.00
CA LYS A 223 0.64 -13.37 1.77
C LYS A 223 0.14 -12.02 1.27
N VAL A 224 0.19 -11.82 -0.03
CA VAL A 224 -0.34 -10.64 -0.69
C VAL A 224 -1.68 -10.96 -1.32
N TYR A 225 -2.69 -10.17 -1.00
CA TYR A 225 -4.03 -10.21 -1.59
C TYR A 225 -4.23 -8.94 -2.39
N SER A 226 -4.82 -9.01 -3.59
CA SER A 226 -5.04 -7.86 -4.44
C SER A 226 -6.54 -7.63 -4.67
N LEU A 227 -6.97 -6.38 -4.73
CA LEU A 227 -8.30 -6.00 -5.22
C LEU A 227 -8.32 -5.88 -6.75
N VAL A 228 -7.15 -5.88 -7.37
CA VAL A 228 -6.95 -5.87 -8.81
C VAL A 228 -6.54 -7.26 -9.26
N ASP A 229 -7.28 -7.86 -10.17
CA ASP A 229 -6.94 -9.11 -10.84
C ASP A 229 -6.59 -8.83 -12.31
N VAL A 230 -6.21 -9.87 -13.05
CA VAL A 230 -5.83 -9.75 -14.47
C VAL A 230 -6.97 -9.08 -15.23
N ASP A 231 -6.68 -7.94 -15.84
CA ASP A 231 -7.58 -7.15 -16.67
C ASP A 231 -8.84 -6.58 -15.99
N CYS A 232 -8.98 -6.70 -14.66
CA CYS A 232 -10.16 -6.18 -13.98
C CYS A 232 -9.91 -5.73 -12.54
N ILE A 233 -10.79 -4.84 -12.07
CA ILE A 233 -10.99 -4.54 -10.65
C ILE A 233 -12.41 -4.98 -10.27
N ASN A 234 -12.52 -5.86 -9.31
CA ASN A 234 -13.80 -6.42 -8.86
C ASN A 234 -14.39 -5.54 -7.74
N THR A 235 -15.09 -4.50 -8.13
CA THR A 235 -15.77 -3.58 -7.21
C THR A 235 -17.27 -3.50 -7.52
N PRO A 236 -18.12 -3.11 -6.56
CA PRO A 236 -19.53 -2.85 -6.83
C PRO A 236 -19.71 -1.70 -7.82
N SER A 237 -20.86 -1.63 -8.49
CA SER A 237 -21.19 -0.58 -9.47
C SER A 237 -21.23 0.82 -8.86
N ILE A 238 -21.52 0.93 -7.57
CA ILE A 238 -21.50 2.18 -6.80
C ILE A 238 -20.55 2.00 -5.63
N VAL A 239 -19.49 2.81 -5.61
CA VAL A 239 -18.50 2.85 -4.53
C VAL A 239 -18.72 4.11 -3.70
N ARG A 240 -18.86 3.97 -2.39
CA ARG A 240 -18.96 5.07 -1.42
C ARG A 240 -17.76 5.04 -0.48
N PRO A 241 -17.37 6.18 0.12
CA PRO A 241 -16.23 6.24 1.02
C PRO A 241 -16.45 5.55 2.37
N TYR A 242 -17.67 5.19 2.69
CA TYR A 242 -18.05 4.51 3.93
C TYR A 242 -19.14 3.47 3.68
N THR A 243 -19.31 2.58 4.64
CA THR A 243 -20.45 1.67 4.76
C THR A 243 -21.01 1.75 6.18
N ASN A 244 -22.20 1.21 6.39
CA ASN A 244 -22.79 1.17 7.73
C ASN A 244 -22.66 -0.22 8.34
N ILE A 245 -22.35 -0.26 9.63
CA ILE A 245 -22.43 -1.47 10.44
C ILE A 245 -23.49 -1.28 11.53
N GLU A 246 -24.21 -2.33 11.87
CA GLU A 246 -25.14 -2.31 12.98
C GLU A 246 -24.48 -2.79 14.27
N VAL A 247 -24.57 -1.96 15.31
CA VAL A 247 -24.06 -2.26 16.66
C VAL A 247 -25.16 -1.96 17.65
N ASN A 248 -25.69 -2.99 18.32
CA ASN A 248 -26.76 -2.84 19.31
C ASN A 248 -27.96 -2.03 18.77
N TYR A 249 -28.42 -2.33 17.54
CA TYR A 249 -29.50 -1.65 16.83
C TYR A 249 -29.21 -0.19 16.42
N ILE A 250 -27.95 0.25 16.53
CA ILE A 250 -27.51 1.57 16.06
C ILE A 250 -26.70 1.36 14.79
N SER A 251 -27.10 2.03 13.71
CA SER A 251 -26.33 2.06 12.45
C SER A 251 -25.20 3.08 12.57
N MET A 252 -23.95 2.63 12.41
CA MET A 252 -22.77 3.49 12.52
C MET A 252 -21.97 3.45 11.23
N PRO A 253 -21.50 4.60 10.71
CA PRO A 253 -20.61 4.63 9.56
C PRO A 253 -19.23 4.10 9.96
N VAL A 254 -18.66 3.32 9.06
CA VAL A 254 -17.27 2.85 9.11
C VAL A 254 -16.70 2.93 7.71
N ASP A 255 -15.39 2.96 7.60
CA ASP A 255 -14.71 2.92 6.31
C ASP A 255 -15.18 1.76 5.44
N LEU A 256 -15.28 1.95 4.13
CA LEU A 256 -15.67 0.89 3.20
C LEU A 256 -14.78 -0.34 3.34
N VAL A 257 -13.49 -0.13 3.55
CA VAL A 257 -12.48 -1.20 3.69
C VAL A 257 -12.11 -1.47 5.16
N SER A 258 -12.96 -1.10 6.12
CA SER A 258 -12.68 -1.26 7.57
C SER A 258 -12.24 -2.65 8.00
N ALA A 259 -12.54 -3.70 7.24
CA ALA A 259 -12.13 -5.08 7.53
C ALA A 259 -10.61 -5.28 7.56
N VAL A 260 -9.82 -4.35 7.01
CA VAL A 260 -8.35 -4.48 6.94
C VAL A 260 -7.66 -4.29 8.30
N ASP A 261 -8.29 -3.60 9.23
CA ASP A 261 -7.72 -3.30 10.54
C ASP A 261 -7.96 -4.37 11.62
N SER A 262 -8.76 -5.39 11.30
CA SER A 262 -9.20 -6.42 12.25
C SER A 262 -9.05 -7.85 11.73
N ILE A 263 -8.05 -8.11 10.91
CA ILE A 263 -7.78 -9.44 10.34
C ILE A 263 -7.32 -10.40 11.47
N PRO A 264 -8.01 -11.53 11.66
CA PRO A 264 -7.67 -12.48 12.72
C PRO A 264 -6.30 -13.11 12.45
N THR A 265 -5.57 -13.45 13.52
CA THR A 265 -4.24 -14.07 13.48
C THR A 265 -3.13 -13.27 12.81
N ALA A 266 -3.44 -12.14 12.16
CA ALA A 266 -2.42 -11.26 11.58
C ALA A 266 -1.67 -10.49 12.68
N ASP A 267 -0.35 -10.44 12.58
CA ASP A 267 0.49 -9.59 13.42
C ASP A 267 0.72 -8.23 12.78
N VAL A 268 0.86 -8.22 11.47
CA VAL A 268 1.07 -7.01 10.68
C VAL A 268 0.23 -7.09 9.41
N VAL A 269 -0.45 -6.01 9.09
CA VAL A 269 -1.16 -5.84 7.84
C VAL A 269 -0.72 -4.52 7.21
N VAL A 270 -0.30 -4.56 5.95
CA VAL A 270 0.01 -3.35 5.18
C VAL A 270 -1.00 -3.23 4.05
N TYR A 271 -1.87 -2.24 4.12
CA TYR A 271 -2.81 -1.94 3.06
C TYR A 271 -2.21 -0.89 2.12
N ASN A 272 -1.86 -1.31 0.92
CA ASN A 272 -1.26 -0.49 -0.12
C ASN A 272 -2.34 0.05 -1.06
N GLN A 273 -2.32 1.35 -1.29
CA GLN A 273 -3.32 2.08 -2.06
C GLN A 273 -2.58 3.03 -3.01
N MET A 274 -2.64 2.78 -4.31
CA MET A 274 -1.81 3.48 -5.29
C MET A 274 -2.65 4.21 -6.33
N PHE A 275 -2.35 5.49 -6.52
CA PHE A 275 -2.79 6.33 -7.63
C PHE A 275 -1.62 6.57 -8.57
N PHE A 276 -1.77 6.29 -9.83
CA PHE A 276 -0.85 6.69 -10.89
C PHE A 276 -1.53 7.74 -11.76
N LEU A 277 -0.90 8.88 -11.93
CA LEU A 277 -1.44 10.04 -12.62
C LEU A 277 -0.96 10.09 -14.08
N PRO A 278 -1.76 9.57 -15.04
CA PRO A 278 -1.38 9.52 -16.43
C PRO A 278 -1.63 10.85 -17.14
N ASN A 279 -1.14 10.97 -18.37
CA ASN A 279 -1.50 12.06 -19.26
C ASN A 279 -2.99 11.95 -19.65
N GLN A 280 -3.81 12.89 -19.16
CA GLN A 280 -5.27 12.88 -19.35
C GLN A 280 -5.67 12.91 -20.81
N LYS A 281 -5.02 13.74 -21.64
CA LYS A 281 -5.32 13.86 -23.07
C LYS A 281 -5.08 12.54 -23.80
N ARG A 282 -4.01 11.85 -23.45
CA ARG A 282 -3.67 10.55 -24.03
C ARG A 282 -4.70 9.49 -23.62
N GLU A 283 -5.08 9.42 -22.36
CA GLU A 283 -6.05 8.40 -21.90
C GLU A 283 -7.44 8.65 -22.46
N LEU A 284 -7.89 9.90 -22.56
CA LEU A 284 -9.15 10.25 -23.24
C LEU A 284 -9.13 9.84 -24.74
N ALA A 285 -8.03 10.08 -25.43
CA ALA A 285 -7.88 9.65 -26.84
C ALA A 285 -7.90 8.13 -26.98
N LEU A 286 -7.34 7.39 -26.01
CA LEU A 286 -7.41 5.92 -25.97
C LEU A 286 -8.85 5.43 -25.72
N LEU A 287 -9.60 6.08 -24.82
CA LEU A 287 -11.01 5.77 -24.62
C LEU A 287 -11.84 6.04 -25.88
N ASP A 288 -11.61 7.16 -26.57
CA ASP A 288 -12.28 7.44 -27.86
C ASP A 288 -11.97 6.37 -28.90
N LYS A 289 -10.71 5.98 -29.02
CA LYS A 289 -10.31 4.89 -29.93
C LYS A 289 -11.01 3.57 -29.57
N LYS A 290 -11.09 3.24 -28.27
CA LYS A 290 -11.79 2.05 -27.78
C LYS A 290 -13.28 2.12 -28.09
N LYS A 291 -13.93 3.27 -27.83
CA LYS A 291 -15.33 3.53 -28.18
C LYS A 291 -15.63 3.30 -29.66
N ASN A 292 -14.82 3.90 -30.55
CA ASN A 292 -14.98 3.77 -32.00
C ASN A 292 -14.78 2.33 -32.47
N ARG A 293 -13.84 1.59 -31.85
CA ARG A 293 -13.64 0.16 -32.13
C ARG A 293 -14.86 -0.69 -31.75
N HIS A 294 -15.46 -0.46 -30.59
CA HIS A 294 -16.70 -1.15 -30.20
C HIS A 294 -17.87 -0.76 -31.08
N ALA A 295 -18.00 0.51 -31.45
CA ALA A 295 -19.04 1.00 -32.34
C ALA A 295 -18.97 0.41 -33.77
N SER A 296 -17.76 0.06 -34.27
CA SER A 296 -17.57 -0.53 -35.60
C SER A 296 -18.00 -2.00 -35.68
N MET A 297 -18.20 -2.68 -34.54
CA MET A 297 -18.64 -4.08 -34.48
C MET A 297 -19.85 -4.21 -33.56
N PRO A 298 -21.05 -3.73 -33.97
CA PRO A 298 -22.21 -3.64 -33.07
C PRO A 298 -22.73 -5.03 -32.69
N ASN A 299 -22.65 -5.33 -31.42
CA ASN A 299 -23.35 -6.44 -30.74
C ASN A 299 -23.82 -5.93 -29.37
N PRO A 300 -24.68 -6.64 -28.65
CA PRO A 300 -25.19 -6.14 -27.35
C PRO A 300 -24.10 -5.73 -26.35
N SER A 301 -23.04 -6.49 -26.21
CA SER A 301 -21.91 -6.18 -25.30
C SER A 301 -21.13 -4.95 -25.75
N ASN A 302 -20.89 -4.80 -27.06
CA ASN A 302 -20.18 -3.65 -27.60
C ASN A 302 -21.03 -2.36 -27.50
N LEU A 303 -22.34 -2.44 -27.67
CA LEU A 303 -23.24 -1.30 -27.48
C LEU A 303 -23.24 -0.82 -26.02
N ILE A 304 -23.28 -1.72 -25.06
CA ILE A 304 -23.12 -1.40 -23.62
C ILE A 304 -21.77 -0.73 -23.37
N ALA A 305 -20.67 -1.29 -23.90
CA ALA A 305 -19.34 -0.71 -23.73
C ALA A 305 -19.24 0.72 -24.32
N VAL A 306 -19.88 1.00 -25.47
CA VAL A 306 -19.95 2.36 -26.05
C VAL A 306 -20.70 3.31 -25.13
N GLU A 307 -21.82 2.87 -24.59
CA GLU A 307 -22.64 3.68 -23.66
C GLU A 307 -21.88 3.99 -22.37
N ASP A 308 -21.23 2.99 -21.79
CA ASP A 308 -20.45 3.15 -20.54
C ASP A 308 -19.24 4.09 -20.75
N ILE A 309 -18.52 3.96 -21.87
CA ILE A 309 -17.43 4.90 -22.19
C ILE A 309 -17.98 6.33 -22.31
N LYS A 310 -19.15 6.53 -22.94
CA LYS A 310 -19.78 7.85 -23.04
C LYS A 310 -20.12 8.40 -21.66
N LYS A 311 -20.73 7.60 -20.78
CA LYS A 311 -21.02 8.01 -19.39
C LYS A 311 -19.77 8.49 -18.66
N VAL A 312 -18.65 7.74 -18.75
CA VAL A 312 -17.37 8.13 -18.17
C VAL A 312 -16.87 9.45 -18.72
N GLN A 313 -16.91 9.62 -20.05
CA GLN A 313 -16.50 10.87 -20.70
C GLN A 313 -17.37 12.06 -20.30
N ASP A 314 -18.69 11.88 -20.16
CA ASP A 314 -19.63 12.90 -19.71
C ASP A 314 -19.33 13.32 -18.28
N VAL A 315 -19.06 12.38 -17.36
CA VAL A 315 -18.70 12.66 -15.97
C VAL A 315 -17.38 13.44 -15.88
N ILE A 316 -16.37 13.04 -16.68
CA ILE A 316 -15.10 13.77 -16.73
C ILE A 316 -15.32 15.22 -17.20
N ALA A 317 -16.12 15.42 -18.25
CA ALA A 317 -16.36 16.74 -18.81
C ALA A 317 -17.18 17.65 -17.92
N ARG A 318 -18.19 17.12 -17.20
CA ARG A 318 -19.08 17.92 -16.32
C ARG A 318 -18.47 18.20 -14.96
N ASP A 319 -17.85 17.18 -14.33
CA ASP A 319 -17.42 17.22 -12.93
C ASP A 319 -15.92 17.46 -12.80
N ASN A 320 -15.20 17.69 -13.90
CA ASN A 320 -13.74 17.86 -13.95
C ASN A 320 -12.96 16.74 -13.24
N LYS A 321 -13.49 15.51 -13.32
CA LYS A 321 -12.85 14.34 -12.72
C LYS A 321 -11.66 13.88 -13.56
N GLN A 322 -10.68 13.25 -12.90
CA GLN A 322 -9.48 12.75 -13.56
C GLN A 322 -9.53 11.23 -13.73
N LEU A 323 -8.98 10.76 -14.84
CA LEU A 323 -8.65 9.35 -15.03
C LEU A 323 -7.34 9.05 -14.28
N VAL A 324 -7.34 7.97 -13.55
CA VAL A 324 -6.16 7.49 -12.83
C VAL A 324 -6.01 5.99 -13.04
N TYR A 325 -4.77 5.50 -13.04
CA TYR A 325 -4.54 4.09 -12.83
C TYR A 325 -4.44 3.82 -11.35
N THR A 326 -4.98 2.71 -10.91
CA THR A 326 -5.00 2.35 -9.49
C THR A 326 -4.52 0.92 -9.27
N HIS A 327 -3.94 0.68 -8.09
CA HIS A 327 -3.65 -0.64 -7.58
C HIS A 327 -3.93 -0.67 -6.07
N PHE A 328 -4.55 -1.76 -5.60
CA PHE A 328 -4.79 -2.00 -4.19
C PHE A 328 -4.37 -3.40 -3.83
N ASN A 329 -3.57 -3.54 -2.79
CA ASN A 329 -3.25 -4.84 -2.24
C ASN A 329 -3.07 -4.79 -0.72
N LEU A 330 -3.25 -5.96 -0.10
CA LEU A 330 -2.99 -6.17 1.32
C LEU A 330 -1.83 -7.16 1.46
N ILE A 331 -0.82 -6.77 2.22
CA ILE A 331 0.23 -7.68 2.65
C ILE A 331 -0.08 -8.08 4.08
N VAL A 332 -0.41 -9.34 4.29
CA VAL A 332 -0.78 -9.88 5.61
C VAL A 332 0.35 -10.73 6.12
N GLY A 333 0.96 -10.33 7.23
CA GLY A 333 2.01 -11.04 7.94
C GLY A 333 1.46 -11.75 9.17
N VAL A 334 1.74 -13.05 9.28
CA VAL A 334 1.36 -13.88 10.41
C VAL A 334 2.60 -14.56 11.02
N PRO A 335 2.58 -14.98 12.30
CA PRO A 335 3.60 -15.87 12.84
C PRO A 335 3.74 -17.12 11.96
N LYS A 336 4.95 -17.66 11.86
CA LYS A 336 5.24 -18.79 10.96
C LYS A 336 4.33 -20.00 11.17
N ASP A 337 3.93 -20.26 12.43
CA ASP A 337 3.10 -21.39 12.82
C ASP A 337 1.60 -21.07 12.77
N ALA A 338 1.22 -19.83 12.47
CA ALA A 338 -0.18 -19.42 12.40
C ALA A 338 -0.82 -19.86 11.09
N ASP A 339 -2.13 -20.10 11.15
CA ASP A 339 -2.93 -20.48 9.98
C ASP A 339 -3.34 -19.25 9.17
N ILE A 340 -2.65 -19.02 8.06
CA ILE A 340 -2.92 -17.91 7.14
C ILE A 340 -4.25 -18.06 6.40
N GLN A 341 -4.83 -19.27 6.34
CA GLN A 341 -6.13 -19.51 5.71
C GLN A 341 -7.26 -18.80 6.46
N LYS A 342 -7.13 -18.62 7.77
CA LYS A 342 -8.10 -17.83 8.56
C LYS A 342 -8.16 -16.37 8.10
N CYS A 343 -7.00 -15.79 7.75
CA CYS A 343 -6.95 -14.44 7.18
C CYS A 343 -7.65 -14.41 5.81
N THR A 344 -7.37 -15.40 4.96
CA THR A 344 -7.99 -15.52 3.63
C THR A 344 -9.52 -15.58 3.75
N ASN A 345 -10.04 -16.47 4.58
CA ASN A 345 -11.49 -16.65 4.77
C ASN A 345 -12.15 -15.38 5.34
N HIS A 346 -11.48 -14.70 6.27
CA HIS A 346 -11.98 -13.43 6.82
C HIS A 346 -12.09 -12.35 5.75
N LEU A 347 -11.04 -12.16 4.97
CA LEU A 347 -11.00 -11.16 3.91
C LEU A 347 -12.03 -11.45 2.81
N GLU A 348 -12.13 -12.70 2.34
CA GLU A 348 -13.13 -13.10 1.35
C GLU A 348 -14.56 -12.83 1.84
N ASN A 349 -14.86 -13.17 3.09
CA ASN A 349 -16.18 -12.95 3.67
C ASN A 349 -16.48 -11.44 3.87
N ALA A 350 -15.52 -10.68 4.38
CA ALA A 350 -15.70 -9.26 4.67
C ALA A 350 -15.87 -8.44 3.39
N PHE A 351 -14.97 -8.62 2.42
CA PHE A 351 -15.04 -7.91 1.14
C PHE A 351 -16.17 -8.42 0.25
N GLY A 352 -16.47 -9.72 0.29
CA GLY A 352 -17.60 -10.32 -0.44
C GLY A 352 -18.96 -9.72 -0.04
N ARG A 353 -19.16 -9.36 1.24
CA ARG A 353 -20.37 -8.65 1.71
C ARG A 353 -20.51 -7.26 1.09
N LEU A 354 -19.40 -6.65 0.69
CA LEU A 354 -19.37 -5.34 0.02
C LEU A 354 -19.47 -5.49 -1.52
N GLY A 355 -19.54 -6.71 -2.04
CA GLY A 355 -19.48 -6.98 -3.48
C GLY A 355 -18.09 -6.81 -4.08
N ILE A 356 -17.05 -6.78 -3.24
CA ILE A 356 -15.66 -6.68 -3.66
C ILE A 356 -15.02 -8.06 -3.63
N HIS A 357 -14.45 -8.49 -4.74
CA HIS A 357 -13.76 -9.78 -4.83
C HIS A 357 -12.25 -9.58 -4.72
N ILE A 358 -11.62 -10.31 -3.79
CA ILE A 358 -10.17 -10.29 -3.65
C ILE A 358 -9.51 -11.37 -4.50
N SER A 359 -8.43 -10.99 -5.18
CA SER A 359 -7.56 -11.95 -5.87
C SER A 359 -6.51 -12.48 -4.88
N LYS A 360 -6.42 -13.81 -4.79
CA LYS A 360 -5.46 -14.51 -3.91
C LYS A 360 -4.07 -14.61 -4.52
N ARG A 361 -3.80 -13.97 -5.61
CA ARG A 361 -2.51 -13.99 -6.34
C ARG A 361 -1.63 -15.20 -5.98
N ALA A 362 -1.27 -16.00 -6.96
CA ALA A 362 -0.31 -17.08 -6.83
C ALA A 362 0.91 -16.76 -7.72
N TYR A 363 2.08 -17.29 -7.40
CA TYR A 363 3.34 -17.20 -8.15
C TYR A 363 4.00 -15.81 -8.26
N ASN A 364 3.26 -14.71 -8.22
CA ASN A 364 3.79 -13.33 -8.27
C ASN A 364 3.82 -12.62 -6.91
N GLN A 365 3.75 -13.37 -5.81
CA GLN A 365 3.74 -12.84 -4.44
C GLN A 365 4.93 -11.92 -4.15
N LEU A 366 6.15 -12.36 -4.48
CA LEU A 366 7.35 -11.56 -4.27
C LEU A 366 7.37 -10.29 -5.13
N GLU A 367 6.91 -10.37 -6.37
CA GLU A 367 6.83 -9.22 -7.27
C GLU A 367 5.90 -8.16 -6.71
N LEU A 368 4.69 -8.53 -6.30
CA LEU A 368 3.74 -7.62 -5.68
C LEU A 368 4.28 -7.04 -4.37
N PHE A 369 4.90 -7.86 -3.51
CA PHE A 369 5.52 -7.41 -2.26
C PHE A 369 6.60 -6.34 -2.51
N VAL A 370 7.52 -6.61 -3.46
CA VAL A 370 8.61 -5.69 -3.80
C VAL A 370 8.11 -4.42 -4.47
N ASN A 371 7.10 -4.53 -5.36
CA ASN A 371 6.54 -3.38 -6.04
C ASN A 371 5.62 -2.53 -5.15
N SER A 372 5.16 -3.07 -4.03
CA SER A 372 4.43 -2.32 -3.00
C SER A 372 5.34 -1.59 -2.02
N PHE A 373 6.66 -1.70 -2.16
CA PHE A 373 7.60 -0.93 -1.36
C PHE A 373 7.57 0.56 -1.77
N PRO A 374 7.70 1.50 -0.81
CA PRO A 374 7.73 2.92 -1.10
C PRO A 374 8.70 3.31 -2.21
N GLY A 375 8.20 4.03 -3.20
CA GLY A 375 8.98 4.46 -4.36
C GLY A 375 9.12 3.44 -5.48
N ASN A 376 8.77 2.16 -5.28
CA ASN A 376 8.85 1.14 -6.33
C ASN A 376 7.50 0.83 -7.01
N CYS A 377 6.47 1.63 -6.78
CA CYS A 377 5.14 1.42 -7.32
C CYS A 377 5.10 1.37 -8.86
N TYR A 378 6.01 2.06 -9.55
CA TYR A 378 6.14 1.98 -11.01
C TYR A 378 6.68 0.64 -11.52
N GLY A 379 7.15 -0.25 -10.64
CA GLY A 379 7.44 -1.65 -10.93
C GLY A 379 6.19 -2.49 -11.20
N MET A 380 5.00 -2.07 -10.71
CA MET A 380 3.73 -2.73 -11.00
C MET A 380 3.49 -2.80 -12.51
N ASN A 381 3.08 -3.97 -12.99
CA ASN A 381 2.80 -4.16 -14.41
C ASN A 381 1.59 -3.31 -14.82
N ARG A 382 1.76 -2.51 -15.88
CA ARG A 382 0.70 -1.61 -16.34
C ARG A 382 -0.53 -2.35 -16.87
N ASP A 383 -0.32 -3.49 -17.51
CA ASP A 383 -1.38 -4.20 -18.23
C ASP A 383 -2.20 -5.13 -17.32
N TYR A 384 -1.61 -5.63 -16.19
CA TYR A 384 -2.29 -6.58 -15.30
C TYR A 384 -2.53 -6.06 -13.88
N ASP A 385 -1.66 -5.17 -13.39
CA ASP A 385 -1.71 -4.73 -12.00
C ASP A 385 -2.28 -3.33 -11.84
N ARG A 386 -2.34 -2.52 -12.92
CA ARG A 386 -2.90 -1.17 -12.88
C ARG A 386 -4.21 -1.12 -13.62
N PHE A 387 -5.25 -0.64 -12.96
CA PHE A 387 -6.58 -0.53 -13.50
C PHE A 387 -6.98 0.94 -13.71
N LEU A 388 -7.52 1.27 -14.89
CA LEU A 388 -7.96 2.63 -15.20
C LEU A 388 -9.34 2.89 -14.60
N THR A 389 -9.46 3.93 -13.77
CA THR A 389 -10.71 4.35 -13.12
C THR A 389 -10.74 5.87 -12.90
N LEU A 390 -11.79 6.36 -12.25
CA LEU A 390 -11.89 7.76 -11.83
C LEU A 390 -11.22 8.00 -10.48
N SER A 391 -10.66 9.18 -10.29
CA SER A 391 -9.93 9.57 -9.07
C SER A 391 -10.78 9.48 -7.80
N ASP A 392 -12.06 9.86 -7.87
CA ASP A 392 -12.99 9.78 -6.74
C ASP A 392 -13.33 8.34 -6.35
N THR A 393 -13.53 7.46 -7.32
CA THR A 393 -13.74 6.03 -7.08
C THR A 393 -12.54 5.41 -6.37
N THR A 394 -11.33 5.74 -6.82
CA THR A 394 -10.09 5.30 -6.18
C THR A 394 -9.99 5.83 -4.74
N ALA A 395 -10.25 7.12 -4.54
CA ALA A 395 -10.20 7.73 -3.21
C ALA A 395 -11.23 7.12 -2.23
N CYS A 396 -12.40 6.65 -2.72
CA CYS A 396 -13.36 5.92 -1.90
C CYS A 396 -12.81 4.59 -1.35
N LEU A 397 -11.94 3.91 -2.09
CA LEU A 397 -11.31 2.65 -1.67
C LEU A 397 -10.07 2.85 -0.77
N MET A 398 -9.62 4.08 -0.59
CA MET A 398 -8.52 4.40 0.32
C MET A 398 -9.03 4.44 1.76
N TYR A 399 -8.29 3.84 2.68
CA TYR A 399 -8.62 3.79 4.11
C TYR A 399 -8.49 5.18 4.74
N LYS A 400 -9.42 5.56 5.63
CA LYS A 400 -9.56 6.95 6.11
C LYS A 400 -9.56 7.09 7.62
N GLU A 401 -9.74 5.98 8.33
CA GLU A 401 -9.94 6.00 9.77
C GLU A 401 -8.64 6.00 10.56
N HIS A 402 -8.64 6.60 11.71
CA HIS A 402 -7.65 6.40 12.76
C HIS A 402 -8.31 5.80 14.00
N ILE A 403 -7.52 5.06 14.77
CA ILE A 403 -7.92 4.57 16.08
C ILE A 403 -7.66 5.69 17.07
N GLN A 404 -8.57 5.89 18.04
CA GLN A 404 -8.44 6.95 19.04
C GLN A 404 -7.10 6.88 19.79
N HIS A 405 -6.48 8.04 19.97
CA HIS A 405 -5.28 8.21 20.77
C HIS A 405 -5.61 8.75 22.17
N SER A 406 -4.68 8.54 23.10
CA SER A 406 -4.77 9.16 24.42
C SER A 406 -4.52 10.66 24.28
N GLU A 407 -5.34 11.47 24.95
CA GLU A 407 -5.16 12.91 25.06
C GLU A 407 -4.30 13.23 26.29
N ASP A 408 -3.38 14.20 26.16
CA ASP A 408 -2.62 14.69 27.32
C ASP A 408 -3.41 15.77 28.04
N THR A 409 -4.19 15.36 29.03
CA THR A 409 -5.07 16.22 29.80
C THR A 409 -4.77 16.12 31.29
N PRO A 410 -4.99 17.20 32.09
CA PRO A 410 -4.79 17.18 33.51
C PRO A 410 -5.72 16.20 34.23
N LEU A 411 -6.94 16.03 33.76
CA LEU A 411 -7.91 15.05 34.26
C LEU A 411 -7.95 13.85 33.31
N LYS A 412 -7.53 12.69 33.79
CA LYS A 412 -7.44 11.46 33.04
C LYS A 412 -8.58 10.52 33.34
N ILE A 413 -9.42 10.21 32.35
CA ILE A 413 -10.44 9.18 32.44
C ILE A 413 -10.06 8.08 31.45
N TYR A 414 -9.87 6.86 31.95
CA TYR A 414 -9.49 5.72 31.13
C TYR A 414 -10.72 4.94 30.68
N TYR A 415 -10.84 4.69 29.40
CA TYR A 415 -11.86 3.82 28.83
C TYR A 415 -11.27 2.98 27.71
N THR A 416 -11.99 1.98 27.26
CA THR A 416 -11.58 1.16 26.13
C THR A 416 -12.55 1.36 24.99
N ASP A 417 -12.04 1.41 23.78
CA ASP A 417 -12.82 1.27 22.57
C ASP A 417 -13.10 -0.22 22.25
N ARG A 418 -13.58 -0.51 21.06
CA ARG A 418 -13.79 -1.89 20.56
C ARG A 418 -12.50 -2.71 20.49
N HIS A 419 -11.38 -2.06 20.29
CA HIS A 419 -10.07 -2.67 20.40
C HIS A 419 -9.62 -2.47 21.85
N PRO A 420 -9.10 -3.51 22.53
CA PRO A 420 -8.74 -3.41 23.94
C PRO A 420 -7.49 -2.54 24.15
N LYS A 421 -7.53 -1.30 23.68
CA LYS A 421 -6.56 -0.25 23.91
C LYS A 421 -7.10 0.66 25.01
N LEU A 422 -6.29 0.94 25.99
CA LEU A 422 -6.62 1.93 27.02
C LEU A 422 -6.47 3.32 26.39
N ILE A 423 -7.52 4.11 26.46
CA ILE A 423 -7.54 5.49 26.00
C ILE A 423 -7.72 6.40 27.21
N CYS A 424 -6.89 7.42 27.30
CA CYS A 424 -6.98 8.47 28.30
C CYS A 424 -7.63 9.70 27.64
N LYS A 425 -8.76 10.17 28.20
CA LYS A 425 -9.40 11.43 27.85
C LYS A 425 -9.53 12.32 29.07
#